data_adab7750260d37b3fa75777bfb90608e
#
_entry.id   adab7750260d37b3fa75777bfb90608e
#
_cell.length_a   1.000
_cell.length_b   1.000
_cell.length_c   1.000
_cell.angle_alpha   90.00
_cell.angle_beta   90.00
_cell.angle_gamma   90.00
#
_symmetry.space_group_name_H-M   'P 1'
#
loop_
_entity.id
_entity.type
_entity.pdbx_description
1 polymer ?
#
loop_
_entity_poly.entity_id
_entity_poly.type
_entity_poly.pdbx_seq_one_letter_code
_entity_poly.pdbx_strand_id
1 'polypeptide(L)'
;SRFIKLDGEKERITGNPSTQGQIFVLDQSVPGGIEFIKAFYFDGVPLVITEKDIKKSEINTRDINIGQYPHFLLKEISESPLSVEKTLRGKFEIRETPSGVLPFFNLGKEIIPDLVLNKLKRGDIKKICVIGQGTASIAGNGIANFMSRVLSSSGIQIMSTKATELSGFLLEDDMSGLLAIAVS
;
A
#
# COMPACT_ATOMS: atom_id res chain seq x y z
N SER A 1 -3.79 10.96 -19.65
CA SER A 1 -4.85 11.69 -18.95
C SER A 1 -4.24 12.65 -17.95
N ARG A 2 -4.95 13.75 -17.66
CA ARG A 2 -4.58 14.69 -16.62
C ARG A 2 -5.47 14.44 -15.41
N PHE A 3 -4.94 14.54 -14.22
CA PHE A 3 -5.67 14.45 -12.97
C PHE A 3 -5.12 15.45 -11.97
N ILE A 4 -5.96 15.84 -11.01
CA ILE A 4 -5.55 16.68 -9.90
C ILE A 4 -5.12 15.75 -8.77
N LYS A 5 -3.89 15.89 -8.32
CA LYS A 5 -3.42 15.21 -7.13
C LYS A 5 -3.87 15.99 -5.91
N LEU A 6 -4.74 15.38 -5.14
CA LEU A 6 -5.20 15.90 -3.88
C LEU A 6 -4.24 15.43 -2.80
N ASP A 7 -3.22 16.22 -2.55
CA ASP A 7 -2.26 15.92 -1.49
C ASP A 7 -2.78 16.39 -0.12
N GLY A 8 -4.04 16.05 0.18
CA GLY A 8 -4.61 16.25 1.50
C GLY A 8 -4.24 17.62 2.09
N GLU A 9 -3.94 17.65 3.30
CA GLU A 9 -3.90 18.80 4.20
C GLU A 9 -2.55 19.50 4.32
N LYS A 10 -1.60 19.26 3.41
CA LYS A 10 -0.23 19.78 3.57
C LYS A 10 -0.16 21.30 3.76
N GLU A 11 -1.17 22.02 3.31
CA GLU A 11 -1.20 23.49 3.37
C GLU A 11 -2.08 24.04 4.49
N ARG A 12 -2.90 23.23 5.15
CA ARG A 12 -3.83 23.67 6.21
C ARG A 12 -3.92 22.73 7.40
N ILE A 13 -2.78 22.36 7.97
CA ILE A 13 -2.77 21.63 9.24
C ILE A 13 -3.19 22.59 10.36
N THR A 14 -4.48 22.67 10.61
CA THR A 14 -5.02 23.52 11.68
C THR A 14 -5.27 22.75 12.97
N GLY A 15 -5.14 21.43 12.95
CA GLY A 15 -5.56 20.57 14.05
C GLY A 15 -7.08 20.48 14.24
N ASN A 16 -7.85 21.14 13.39
CA ASN A 16 -9.32 21.13 13.43
C ASN A 16 -9.86 20.13 12.39
N PRO A 17 -10.53 19.04 12.78
CA PRO A 17 -11.10 18.05 11.86
C PRO A 17 -12.04 18.65 10.79
N SER A 18 -12.71 19.77 11.07
CA SER A 18 -13.62 20.41 10.11
C SER A 18 -12.92 21.07 8.92
N THR A 19 -11.60 21.28 9.01
CA THR A 19 -10.79 21.82 7.90
C THR A 19 -10.10 20.71 7.12
N GLN A 20 -10.21 19.47 7.55
CA GLN A 20 -9.60 18.30 6.93
C GLN A 20 -10.46 17.82 5.77
N GLY A 21 -9.81 17.65 4.61
CA GLY A 21 -10.46 17.19 3.40
C GLY A 21 -10.91 18.34 2.48
N GLN A 22 -11.26 17.95 1.27
CA GLN A 22 -11.47 18.84 0.15
C GLN A 22 -12.72 18.42 -0.63
N ILE A 23 -13.49 19.40 -1.07
CA ILE A 23 -14.67 19.19 -1.90
C ILE A 23 -14.39 19.81 -3.27
N PHE A 24 -14.60 19.03 -4.33
CA PHE A 24 -14.49 19.48 -5.71
C PHE A 24 -15.83 19.45 -6.39
N VAL A 25 -16.20 20.57 -6.99
CA VAL A 25 -17.40 20.69 -7.81
C VAL A 25 -16.97 20.74 -9.28
N LEU A 26 -17.37 19.73 -10.03
CA LEU A 26 -17.15 19.62 -11.47
C LEU A 26 -18.46 19.89 -12.20
N ASP A 27 -18.51 20.96 -12.97
CA ASP A 27 -19.68 21.31 -13.76
C ASP A 27 -19.53 20.78 -15.20
N GLN A 28 -20.36 19.81 -15.57
CA GLN A 28 -20.34 19.22 -16.90
C GLN A 28 -20.90 20.14 -17.99
N SER A 29 -21.59 21.19 -17.62
CA SER A 29 -22.15 22.17 -18.58
C SER A 29 -21.09 23.09 -19.17
N VAL A 30 -19.91 23.13 -18.57
CA VAL A 30 -18.81 24.00 -18.96
C VAL A 30 -17.68 23.18 -19.57
N PRO A 31 -17.18 23.52 -20.76
CA PRO A 31 -16.04 22.83 -21.38
C PRO A 31 -14.78 23.01 -20.55
N GLY A 32 -14.09 21.88 -20.29
CA GLY A 32 -13.05 21.72 -19.30
C GLY A 32 -11.87 22.67 -19.37
N GLY A 33 -11.62 23.31 -18.24
CA GLY A 33 -10.42 24.04 -17.88
C GLY A 33 -10.32 24.05 -16.37
N ILE A 34 -9.15 24.38 -15.86
CA ILE A 34 -8.90 24.40 -14.41
C ILE A 34 -9.73 25.50 -13.71
N GLU A 35 -9.99 26.58 -14.43
CA GLU A 35 -10.76 27.74 -14.00
C GLU A 35 -12.24 27.41 -13.72
N PHE A 36 -12.74 26.30 -14.22
CA PHE A 36 -14.11 25.83 -14.02
C PHE A 36 -14.26 24.82 -12.89
N ILE A 37 -13.15 24.44 -12.25
CA ILE A 37 -13.16 23.56 -11.09
C ILE A 37 -13.29 24.42 -9.83
N LYS A 38 -14.41 24.29 -9.13
CA LYS A 38 -14.57 24.92 -7.81
C LYS A 38 -14.11 23.93 -6.75
N ALA A 39 -13.26 24.39 -5.85
CA ALA A 39 -12.78 23.57 -4.75
C ALA A 39 -12.88 24.32 -3.43
N PHE A 40 -13.16 23.58 -2.38
CA PHE A 40 -13.34 24.10 -1.01
C PHE A 40 -12.74 23.11 -0.01
N TYR A 41 -12.29 23.63 1.12
CA TYR A 41 -12.07 22.80 2.31
C TYR A 41 -13.42 22.47 2.97
N PHE A 42 -13.45 21.52 3.90
CA PHE A 42 -14.68 21.13 4.60
C PHE A 42 -15.31 22.28 5.41
N ASP A 43 -14.53 23.28 5.80
CA ASP A 43 -15.01 24.49 6.46
C ASP A 43 -15.60 25.53 5.48
N GLY A 44 -15.68 25.20 4.19
CA GLY A 44 -16.22 26.07 3.15
C GLY A 44 -15.23 27.12 2.61
N VAL A 45 -14.01 27.16 3.12
CA VAL A 45 -12.98 28.08 2.61
C VAL A 45 -12.56 27.64 1.20
N PRO A 46 -12.53 28.57 0.21
CA PRO A 46 -12.11 28.25 -1.14
C PRO A 46 -10.69 27.72 -1.21
N LEU A 47 -10.50 26.65 -1.99
CA LEU A 47 -9.20 26.11 -2.34
C LEU A 47 -8.84 26.56 -3.76
N VAL A 48 -7.73 27.28 -3.89
CA VAL A 48 -7.23 27.71 -5.20
C VAL A 48 -6.48 26.58 -5.86
N ILE A 49 -6.93 26.16 -7.04
CA ILE A 49 -6.27 25.14 -7.87
C ILE A 49 -5.42 25.84 -8.92
N THR A 50 -4.20 25.41 -9.08
CA THR A 50 -3.24 25.94 -10.05
C THR A 50 -2.76 24.84 -11.01
N GLU A 51 -2.12 25.23 -12.11
CA GLU A 51 -1.51 24.26 -13.05
C GLU A 51 -0.48 23.34 -12.38
N LYS A 52 0.10 23.73 -11.27
CA LYS A 52 1.05 22.89 -10.50
C LYS A 52 0.39 21.69 -9.81
N ASP A 53 -0.91 21.82 -9.54
CA ASP A 53 -1.70 20.75 -8.91
C ASP A 53 -2.15 19.70 -9.92
N ILE A 54 -2.04 20.02 -11.21
CA ILE A 54 -2.37 19.08 -12.28
C ILE A 54 -1.19 18.15 -12.53
N LYS A 55 -1.43 16.87 -12.39
CA LYS A 55 -0.47 15.83 -12.73
C LYS A 55 -0.89 15.12 -14.03
N LYS A 56 0.12 14.74 -14.81
CA LYS A 56 -0.10 13.89 -15.98
C LYS A 56 -0.09 12.44 -15.52
N SER A 57 -1.11 11.69 -15.89
CA SER A 57 -1.15 10.27 -15.60
C SER A 57 -0.07 9.54 -16.40
N GLU A 58 0.72 8.72 -15.73
CA GLU A 58 1.67 7.79 -16.36
C GLU A 58 0.99 6.49 -16.81
N ILE A 59 -0.31 6.33 -16.52
CA ILE A 59 -1.11 5.19 -16.94
C ILE A 59 -1.20 5.20 -18.47
N ASN A 60 -0.62 4.22 -19.10
CA ASN A 60 -0.69 4.03 -20.53
C ASN A 60 -2.06 3.46 -20.94
N THR A 61 -2.50 3.78 -22.15
CA THR A 61 -3.70 3.17 -22.74
C THR A 61 -3.64 1.64 -22.79
N ARG A 62 -2.43 1.05 -22.74
CA ARG A 62 -2.24 -0.40 -22.64
C ARG A 62 -2.77 -0.97 -21.33
N ASP A 63 -2.70 -0.22 -20.24
CA ASP A 63 -3.12 -0.69 -18.91
C ASP A 63 -4.64 -0.73 -18.79
N ILE A 64 -5.35 0.12 -19.56
CA ILE A 64 -6.80 0.18 -19.62
C ILE A 64 -7.40 -0.51 -20.84
N ASN A 65 -6.57 -1.04 -21.72
CA ASN A 65 -7.04 -1.75 -22.91
C ASN A 65 -7.31 -3.22 -22.57
N ILE A 66 -8.53 -3.67 -22.76
CA ILE A 66 -8.94 -5.07 -22.57
C ILE A 66 -8.20 -6.03 -23.51
N GLY A 67 -7.69 -5.51 -24.66
CA GLY A 67 -7.02 -6.32 -25.67
C GLY A 67 -7.99 -7.31 -26.32
N GLN A 68 -7.53 -8.54 -26.50
CA GLN A 68 -8.32 -9.64 -27.10
C GLN A 68 -9.17 -10.42 -26.08
N TYR A 69 -9.17 -10.00 -24.81
CA TYR A 69 -9.92 -10.70 -23.78
C TYR A 69 -11.38 -10.25 -23.75
N PRO A 70 -12.34 -11.14 -23.46
CA PRO A 70 -13.75 -10.80 -23.39
C PRO A 70 -14.08 -9.88 -22.18
N HIS A 71 -13.28 -9.91 -21.12
CA HIS A 71 -13.43 -9.06 -19.94
C HIS A 71 -12.11 -8.92 -19.17
N PHE A 72 -11.98 -7.82 -18.40
CA PHE A 72 -10.77 -7.47 -17.68
C PHE A 72 -10.33 -8.55 -16.68
N LEU A 73 -11.24 -9.19 -15.98
CA LEU A 73 -10.91 -10.23 -15.00
C LEU A 73 -10.10 -11.36 -15.64
N LEU A 74 -10.52 -11.83 -16.83
CA LEU A 74 -9.77 -12.88 -17.54
C LEU A 74 -8.40 -12.39 -18.01
N LYS A 75 -8.32 -11.14 -18.47
CA LYS A 75 -7.04 -10.50 -18.80
C LYS A 75 -6.09 -10.52 -17.60
N GLU A 76 -6.52 -9.99 -16.46
CA GLU A 76 -5.72 -9.86 -15.24
C GLU A 76 -5.25 -11.22 -14.72
N ILE A 77 -6.14 -12.22 -14.70
CA ILE A 77 -5.77 -13.59 -14.32
C ILE A 77 -4.72 -14.16 -15.27
N SER A 78 -4.91 -13.98 -16.58
CA SER A 78 -3.98 -14.50 -17.59
C SER A 78 -2.61 -13.81 -17.56
N GLU A 79 -2.57 -12.52 -17.19
CA GLU A 79 -1.34 -11.73 -17.07
C GLU A 79 -0.64 -11.89 -15.72
N SER A 80 -1.31 -12.48 -14.72
CA SER A 80 -0.76 -12.64 -13.36
C SER A 80 0.61 -13.34 -13.32
N PRO A 81 0.89 -14.44 -14.06
CA PRO A 81 2.21 -15.07 -14.05
C PRO A 81 3.33 -14.12 -14.49
N LEU A 82 3.09 -13.34 -15.54
CA LEU A 82 4.07 -12.36 -16.03
C LEU A 82 4.25 -11.20 -15.05
N SER A 83 3.18 -10.80 -14.37
CA SER A 83 3.22 -9.75 -13.36
C SER A 83 4.06 -10.18 -12.15
N VAL A 84 3.87 -11.41 -11.68
CA VAL A 84 4.67 -12.01 -10.60
C VAL A 84 6.14 -12.11 -11.02
N GLU A 85 6.43 -12.63 -12.21
CA GLU A 85 7.79 -12.71 -12.73
C GLU A 85 8.48 -11.34 -12.76
N LYS A 86 7.79 -10.31 -13.28
CA LYS A 86 8.32 -8.94 -13.31
C LYS A 86 8.61 -8.40 -11.91
N THR A 87 7.72 -8.67 -10.96
CA THR A 87 7.87 -8.23 -9.57
C THR A 87 9.08 -8.88 -8.90
N LEU A 88 9.34 -10.14 -9.18
CA LEU A 88 10.45 -10.91 -8.61
C LEU A 88 11.78 -10.68 -9.31
N ARG A 89 11.78 -10.10 -10.51
CA ARG A 89 13.00 -9.88 -11.30
C ARG A 89 14.02 -9.02 -10.55
N GLY A 90 15.20 -9.57 -10.33
CA GLY A 90 16.28 -8.93 -9.57
C GLY A 90 16.07 -8.91 -8.05
N LYS A 91 14.96 -9.47 -7.54
CA LYS A 91 14.68 -9.53 -6.10
C LYS A 91 15.26 -10.77 -5.43
N PHE A 92 15.60 -11.80 -6.18
CA PHE A 92 16.21 -13.01 -5.65
C PHE A 92 17.21 -13.57 -6.65
N GLU A 93 18.07 -14.44 -6.16
CA GLU A 93 18.99 -15.26 -6.93
C GLU A 93 18.87 -16.72 -6.48
N ILE A 94 19.13 -17.63 -7.40
CA ILE A 94 19.15 -19.05 -7.11
C ILE A 94 20.58 -19.45 -6.75
N ARG A 95 20.79 -20.06 -5.60
CA ARG A 95 22.09 -20.54 -5.12
C ARG A 95 22.09 -22.04 -4.89
N GLU A 96 23.16 -22.68 -5.29
CA GLU A 96 23.44 -24.06 -4.89
C GLU A 96 23.96 -24.07 -3.45
N THR A 97 23.37 -24.91 -2.61
CA THR A 97 23.77 -25.10 -1.23
C THR A 97 23.96 -26.61 -0.95
N PRO A 98 24.61 -26.99 0.14
CA PRO A 98 24.69 -28.40 0.54
C PRO A 98 23.33 -29.07 0.74
N SER A 99 22.29 -28.27 1.00
CA SER A 99 20.90 -28.73 1.18
C SER A 99 20.09 -28.73 -0.11
N GLY A 100 20.70 -28.39 -1.24
CA GLY A 100 20.04 -28.28 -2.55
C GLY A 100 20.01 -26.87 -3.12
N VAL A 101 19.25 -26.71 -4.18
CA VAL A 101 19.07 -25.40 -4.87
C VAL A 101 18.00 -24.57 -4.18
N LEU A 102 18.37 -23.41 -3.65
CA LEU A 102 17.49 -22.55 -2.86
C LEU A 102 17.45 -21.11 -3.41
N PRO A 103 16.29 -20.43 -3.34
CA PRO A 103 16.19 -19.02 -3.63
C PRO A 103 16.70 -18.19 -2.45
N PHE A 104 17.53 -17.19 -2.75
CA PHE A 104 18.01 -16.19 -1.80
C PHE A 104 17.48 -14.82 -2.21
N PHE A 105 16.67 -14.23 -1.34
CA PHE A 105 16.09 -12.92 -1.60
C PHE A 105 17.04 -11.80 -1.22
N ASN A 106 17.16 -10.80 -2.08
CA ASN A 106 17.95 -9.59 -1.86
C ASN A 106 17.17 -8.63 -0.94
N LEU A 107 17.19 -8.93 0.36
CA LEU A 107 16.59 -8.10 1.39
C LEU A 107 17.69 -7.26 2.07
N GLY A 108 18.08 -6.16 1.44
CA GLY A 108 19.08 -5.25 1.98
C GLY A 108 18.53 -4.40 3.14
N LYS A 109 19.41 -3.58 3.71
CA LYS A 109 19.09 -2.71 4.86
C LYS A 109 18.02 -1.66 4.56
N GLU A 110 17.88 -1.32 3.29
CA GLU A 110 16.83 -0.44 2.77
C GLU A 110 15.44 -1.08 2.84
N ILE A 111 15.37 -2.41 2.86
CA ILE A 111 14.12 -3.18 2.95
C ILE A 111 13.86 -3.59 4.40
N ILE A 112 14.88 -4.16 5.06
CA ILE A 112 14.83 -4.56 6.47
C ILE A 112 15.89 -3.78 7.24
N PRO A 113 15.52 -2.67 7.90
CA PRO A 113 16.44 -1.85 8.67
C PRO A 113 17.12 -2.63 9.80
N ASP A 114 18.37 -2.28 10.11
CA ASP A 114 19.14 -2.89 11.21
C ASP A 114 18.39 -2.84 12.55
N LEU A 115 17.59 -1.78 12.78
CA LEU A 115 16.76 -1.68 13.97
C LEU A 115 15.79 -2.86 14.11
N VAL A 116 15.11 -3.23 13.01
CA VAL A 116 14.15 -4.34 13.01
C VAL A 116 14.88 -5.66 13.24
N LEU A 117 15.98 -5.89 12.52
CA LEU A 117 16.79 -7.10 12.67
C LEU A 117 17.33 -7.27 14.10
N ASN A 118 17.80 -6.18 14.70
CA ASN A 118 18.32 -6.19 16.05
C ASN A 118 17.24 -6.48 17.09
N LYS A 119 16.05 -5.89 16.93
CA LYS A 119 14.90 -6.19 17.80
C LYS A 119 14.44 -7.64 17.67
N LEU A 120 14.40 -8.18 16.46
CA LEU A 120 14.09 -9.60 16.25
C LEU A 120 15.11 -10.52 16.92
N LYS A 121 16.40 -10.27 16.72
CA LYS A 121 17.50 -11.07 17.30
C LYS A 121 17.50 -11.03 18.82
N ARG A 122 17.16 -9.91 19.44
CA ARG A 122 17.06 -9.77 20.89
C ARG A 122 15.78 -10.34 21.48
N GLY A 123 14.82 -10.70 20.62
CA GLY A 123 13.51 -11.15 21.06
C GLY A 123 12.62 -10.03 21.61
N ASP A 124 12.89 -8.78 21.23
CA ASP A 124 12.07 -7.63 21.63
C ASP A 124 10.73 -7.65 20.87
N ILE A 125 10.68 -8.23 19.66
CA ILE A 125 9.45 -8.40 18.90
C ILE A 125 8.71 -9.65 19.40
N LYS A 126 7.52 -9.44 19.94
CA LYS A 126 6.64 -10.49 20.48
C LYS A 126 5.46 -10.80 19.56
N LYS A 127 5.03 -9.82 18.78
CA LYS A 127 3.90 -9.93 17.86
C LYS A 127 4.31 -9.43 16.47
N ILE A 128 3.86 -10.12 15.42
CA ILE A 128 3.90 -9.62 14.04
C ILE A 128 2.46 -9.53 13.56
N CYS A 129 2.05 -8.34 13.11
CA CYS A 129 0.73 -8.10 12.56
C CYS A 129 0.83 -7.70 11.09
N VAL A 130 0.27 -8.51 10.21
CA VAL A 130 0.18 -8.20 8.79
C VAL A 130 -1.15 -7.49 8.53
N ILE A 131 -1.07 -6.25 8.04
CA ILE A 131 -2.20 -5.34 7.93
C ILE A 131 -2.51 -5.08 6.46
N GLY A 132 -3.76 -5.20 6.07
CA GLY A 132 -4.21 -4.86 4.72
C GLY A 132 -5.67 -4.45 4.70
N GLN A 133 -6.14 -3.94 3.57
CA GLN A 133 -7.54 -3.60 3.36
C GLN A 133 -8.02 -4.18 2.03
N GLY A 134 -9.27 -4.64 1.96
CA GLY A 134 -9.81 -5.26 0.75
C GLY A 134 -9.00 -6.51 0.33
N THR A 135 -8.61 -6.59 -0.95
CA THR A 135 -7.80 -7.70 -1.47
C THR A 135 -6.41 -7.79 -0.84
N ALA A 136 -5.83 -6.66 -0.42
CA ALA A 136 -4.56 -6.65 0.29
C ALA A 136 -4.65 -7.38 1.64
N SER A 137 -5.81 -7.36 2.33
CA SER A 137 -6.00 -8.13 3.55
C SER A 137 -5.99 -9.64 3.30
N ILE A 138 -6.47 -10.09 2.14
CA ILE A 138 -6.42 -11.52 1.76
C ILE A 138 -4.97 -11.95 1.53
N ALA A 139 -4.19 -11.13 0.81
CA ALA A 139 -2.76 -11.37 0.64
C ALA A 139 -2.02 -11.36 2.00
N GLY A 140 -2.34 -10.40 2.87
CA GLY A 140 -1.80 -10.32 4.23
C GLY A 140 -2.10 -11.57 5.06
N ASN A 141 -3.29 -12.13 4.92
CA ASN A 141 -3.67 -13.37 5.58
C ASN A 141 -2.79 -14.56 5.12
N GLY A 142 -2.56 -14.66 3.81
CA GLY A 142 -1.66 -15.67 3.25
C GLY A 142 -0.23 -15.54 3.78
N ILE A 143 0.28 -14.31 3.85
CA ILE A 143 1.62 -14.01 4.40
C ILE A 143 1.68 -14.42 5.89
N ALA A 144 0.71 -14.01 6.70
CA ALA A 144 0.67 -14.33 8.13
C ALA A 144 0.63 -15.84 8.38
N ASN A 145 -0.20 -16.57 7.63
CA ASN A 145 -0.30 -18.02 7.72
C ASN A 145 1.03 -18.72 7.36
N PHE A 146 1.70 -18.25 6.30
CA PHE A 146 3.01 -18.78 5.93
C PHE A 146 4.06 -18.50 7.01
N MET A 147 4.13 -17.25 7.51
CA MET A 147 5.05 -16.87 8.57
C MET A 147 4.80 -17.65 9.85
N SER A 148 3.55 -17.89 10.24
CA SER A 148 3.18 -18.68 11.42
C SER A 148 3.71 -20.13 11.34
N ARG A 149 3.73 -20.71 10.15
CA ARG A 149 4.30 -22.06 9.94
C ARG A 149 5.81 -22.04 10.05
N VAL A 150 6.47 -21.07 9.40
CA VAL A 150 7.94 -20.98 9.36
C VAL A 150 8.51 -20.59 10.71
N LEU A 151 7.84 -19.71 11.44
CA LEU A 151 8.27 -19.15 12.71
C LEU A 151 7.61 -19.83 13.92
N SER A 152 7.03 -21.00 13.75
CA SER A 152 6.26 -21.69 14.82
C SER A 152 7.06 -21.94 16.11
N SER A 153 8.38 -22.13 15.99
CA SER A 153 9.28 -22.33 17.15
C SER A 153 9.86 -21.05 17.75
N SER A 154 9.57 -19.88 17.15
CA SER A 154 10.18 -18.62 17.58
C SER A 154 9.55 -18.01 18.82
N GLY A 155 8.34 -18.45 19.20
CA GLY A 155 7.55 -17.83 20.28
C GLY A 155 6.90 -16.49 19.88
N ILE A 156 7.04 -16.06 18.62
CA ILE A 156 6.42 -14.83 18.12
C ILE A 156 4.97 -15.13 17.71
N GLN A 157 4.03 -14.36 18.24
CA GLN A 157 2.64 -14.41 17.83
C GLN A 157 2.48 -13.72 16.47
N ILE A 158 1.90 -14.41 15.49
CA ILE A 158 1.70 -13.87 14.15
C ILE A 158 0.21 -13.83 13.83
N MET A 159 -0.25 -12.69 13.37
CA MET A 159 -1.66 -12.45 13.03
C MET A 159 -1.79 -11.58 11.79
N SER A 160 -2.95 -11.62 11.16
CA SER A 160 -3.34 -10.62 10.16
C SER A 160 -4.62 -9.93 10.57
N THR A 161 -4.78 -8.69 10.17
CA THR A 161 -6.00 -7.93 10.43
C THR A 161 -6.28 -6.92 9.32
N LYS A 162 -7.52 -6.46 9.24
CA LYS A 162 -7.86 -5.32 8.39
C LYS A 162 -7.40 -4.02 9.05
N ALA A 163 -7.01 -3.05 8.23
CA ALA A 163 -6.57 -1.75 8.74
C ALA A 163 -7.65 -1.08 9.60
N THR A 164 -8.92 -1.19 9.20
CA THR A 164 -10.07 -0.68 9.96
C THR A 164 -10.26 -1.35 11.32
N GLU A 165 -10.02 -2.66 11.40
CA GLU A 165 -10.11 -3.40 12.66
C GLU A 165 -8.96 -3.01 13.61
N LEU A 166 -7.74 -2.87 13.07
CA LEU A 166 -6.61 -2.43 13.88
C LEU A 166 -6.86 -1.04 14.46
N SER A 167 -7.23 -0.08 13.62
CA SER A 167 -7.40 1.32 14.06
C SER A 167 -8.62 1.51 14.97
N GLY A 168 -9.65 0.69 14.82
CA GLY A 168 -10.87 0.82 15.60
C GLY A 168 -10.85 0.09 16.95
N PHE A 169 -10.15 -1.04 17.04
CA PHE A 169 -10.36 -1.97 18.16
C PHE A 169 -9.11 -2.65 18.70
N LEU A 170 -8.00 -2.66 17.96
CA LEU A 170 -6.84 -3.48 18.30
C LEU A 170 -5.58 -2.68 18.66
N LEU A 171 -5.69 -1.36 18.79
CA LEU A 171 -4.60 -0.54 19.29
C LEU A 171 -4.49 -0.72 20.80
N GLU A 172 -3.29 -1.05 21.27
CA GLU A 172 -2.93 -1.18 22.68
C GLU A 172 -2.11 0.06 23.11
N ASP A 173 -2.09 0.40 24.38
CA ASP A 173 -1.32 1.54 24.91
C ASP A 173 0.18 1.36 24.69
N ASP A 174 0.67 0.12 24.72
CA ASP A 174 2.05 -0.23 24.40
C ASP A 174 2.14 -1.19 23.21
N MET A 175 2.59 -0.66 22.08
CA MET A 175 2.84 -1.39 20.84
C MET A 175 4.34 -1.66 20.61
N SER A 176 5.21 -1.44 21.59
CA SER A 176 6.67 -1.51 21.43
C SER A 176 7.19 -2.88 20.98
N GLY A 177 6.48 -3.95 21.37
CA GLY A 177 6.79 -5.32 20.96
C GLY A 177 6.14 -5.78 19.66
N LEU A 178 5.45 -4.89 18.93
CA LEU A 178 4.76 -5.21 17.68
C LEU A 178 5.60 -4.81 16.46
N LEU A 179 5.73 -5.72 15.52
CA LEU A 179 6.16 -5.43 14.15
C LEU A 179 4.91 -5.41 13.25
N ALA A 180 4.58 -4.24 12.71
CA ALA A 180 3.50 -4.08 11.74
C ALA A 180 4.04 -4.18 10.31
N ILE A 181 3.40 -5.02 9.49
CA ILE A 181 3.70 -5.17 8.06
C ILE A 181 2.47 -4.73 7.28
N ALA A 182 2.54 -3.59 6.62
CA ALA A 182 1.45 -3.10 5.79
C ALA A 182 1.54 -3.67 4.37
N VAL A 183 0.42 -4.18 3.87
CA VAL A 183 0.25 -4.69 2.51
C VAL A 183 -0.73 -3.76 1.78
N SER A 184 -0.28 -3.18 0.65
CA SER A 184 -1.11 -2.28 -0.17
C SER A 184 -0.96 -2.58 -1.66
#